data_6576cbf3c76153fe0dace61ab8a117ac
#
_entry.id   6576cbf3c76153fe0dace61ab8a117ac
#
_cell.length_a   1.000
_cell.length_b   1.000
_cell.length_c   1.000
_cell.angle_alpha   90.00
_cell.angle_beta   90.00
_cell.angle_gamma   90.00
#
_symmetry.space_group_name_H-M   'P 1'
#
loop_
_entity.id
_entity.type
_entity.pdbx_description
1 polymer ?
#
loop_
_entity_poly.entity_id
_entity_poly.type
_entity_poly.pdbx_seq_one_letter_code
_entity_poly.pdbx_strand_id
1 'polypeptide(L)'
;SPPIASVDDLSGQELFVRLSSSYFQSLWHVNERFGKSGLPPLRVKAAPEQLEDEDILEMLNAGLIPLAVVDSHKAEFWAQVLPDIRLHPEAAVRTGGEIAWAFRKNSPQLAAVVNEFAAKHGKGTLFGNAKFKEYLRNTQYVQDASSTEEFRKLLRMIQIFQKYGKQYDFDWLMLAAQGYQESRLDQGVKSRVGALGVMQVMPATGKELNVGD
;
A
#
# COMPACT_ATOMS: atom_id res chain seq x y z
N SER A 1 17.65 8.51 16.93
CA SER A 1 18.62 8.28 15.85
C SER A 1 19.33 9.59 15.53
N PRO A 2 20.61 9.58 15.12
CA PRO A 2 21.30 10.78 14.66
C PRO A 2 20.56 11.34 13.42
N PRO A 3 20.67 12.64 13.15
CA PRO A 3 20.03 13.23 11.97
C PRO A 3 20.65 12.64 10.69
N ILE A 4 19.79 12.24 9.74
CA ILE A 4 20.19 11.76 8.42
C ILE A 4 20.03 12.94 7.45
N ALA A 5 21.12 13.51 6.99
CA ALA A 5 21.15 14.66 6.07
C ALA A 5 21.73 14.31 4.71
N SER A 6 22.34 13.13 4.58
CA SER A 6 22.95 12.65 3.33
C SER A 6 22.95 11.12 3.27
N VAL A 7 23.23 10.55 2.09
CA VAL A 7 23.40 9.11 1.94
C VAL A 7 24.56 8.56 2.78
N ASP A 8 25.60 9.39 3.05
CA ASP A 8 26.76 8.94 3.82
C ASP A 8 26.42 8.71 5.31
N ASP A 9 25.41 9.40 5.83
CA ASP A 9 24.90 9.18 7.19
C ASP A 9 24.21 7.82 7.39
N LEU A 10 23.92 7.13 6.30
CA LEU A 10 23.40 5.75 6.31
C LEU A 10 24.51 4.72 6.58
N SER A 11 25.79 5.12 6.54
CA SER A 11 26.92 4.23 6.74
C SER A 11 26.82 3.52 8.10
N GLY A 12 26.94 2.19 8.08
CA GLY A 12 26.85 1.33 9.29
C GLY A 12 25.43 1.19 9.87
N GLN A 13 24.43 1.89 9.34
CA GLN A 13 23.04 1.77 9.77
C GLN A 13 22.43 0.43 9.34
N GLU A 14 21.37 0.02 10.04
CA GLU A 14 20.58 -1.16 9.68
C GLU A 14 19.34 -0.73 8.90
N LEU A 15 19.06 -1.39 7.78
CA LEU A 15 17.97 -1.06 6.88
C LEU A 15 17.25 -2.31 6.41
N PHE A 16 15.91 -2.30 6.51
CA PHE A 16 15.04 -3.38 6.08
C PHE A 16 14.60 -3.20 4.63
N VAL A 17 14.69 -4.27 3.81
CA VAL A 17 14.29 -4.26 2.41
C VAL A 17 14.00 -5.67 1.90
N ARG A 18 13.04 -5.83 0.99
CA ARG A 18 12.86 -7.08 0.25
C ARG A 18 14.01 -7.27 -0.73
N LEU A 19 14.63 -8.45 -0.75
CA LEU A 19 15.79 -8.70 -1.60
C LEU A 19 15.44 -8.72 -3.10
N SER A 20 14.19 -9.03 -3.44
CA SER A 20 13.69 -8.99 -4.83
C SER A 20 13.41 -7.58 -5.35
N SER A 21 13.41 -6.56 -4.48
CA SER A 21 13.07 -5.19 -4.84
C SER A 21 14.20 -4.45 -5.57
N SER A 22 13.85 -3.47 -6.40
CA SER A 22 14.82 -2.55 -7.02
C SER A 22 15.56 -1.70 -5.98
N TYR A 23 14.99 -1.55 -4.78
CA TYR A 23 15.63 -0.85 -3.66
C TYR A 23 16.88 -1.57 -3.19
N PHE A 24 16.83 -2.90 -3.09
CA PHE A 24 18.01 -3.70 -2.73
C PHE A 24 19.18 -3.48 -3.69
N GLN A 25 18.90 -3.44 -4.99
CA GLN A 25 19.93 -3.14 -5.99
C GLN A 25 20.54 -1.73 -5.78
N SER A 26 19.71 -0.75 -5.45
CA SER A 26 20.19 0.61 -5.15
C SER A 26 21.08 0.65 -3.92
N LEU A 27 20.72 -0.07 -2.85
CA LEU A 27 21.52 -0.19 -1.63
C LEU A 27 22.84 -0.92 -1.85
N TRP A 28 22.85 -1.91 -2.73
CA TRP A 28 24.08 -2.60 -3.12
C TRP A 28 25.08 -1.62 -3.75
N HIS A 29 24.65 -0.74 -4.67
CA HIS A 29 25.49 0.32 -5.23
C HIS A 29 25.97 1.34 -4.20
N VAL A 30 25.12 1.68 -3.21
CA VAL A 30 25.55 2.52 -2.09
C VAL A 30 26.67 1.85 -1.30
N ASN A 31 26.56 0.55 -1.01
CA ASN A 31 27.60 -0.21 -0.31
C ASN A 31 28.91 -0.32 -1.12
N GLU A 32 28.84 -0.46 -2.44
CA GLU A 32 30.04 -0.38 -3.29
C GLU A 32 30.73 0.98 -3.17
N ARG A 33 29.97 2.07 -3.15
CA ARG A 33 30.49 3.41 -2.95
C ARG A 33 31.13 3.56 -1.58
N PHE A 34 30.48 3.10 -0.53
CA PHE A 34 31.01 3.12 0.84
C PHE A 34 32.34 2.36 0.94
N GLY A 35 32.45 1.18 0.34
CA GLY A 35 33.69 0.44 0.30
C GLY A 35 34.84 1.20 -0.37
N LYS A 36 34.57 1.89 -1.48
CA LYS A 36 35.57 2.73 -2.17
C LYS A 36 35.99 3.96 -1.34
N SER A 37 35.10 4.46 -0.49
CA SER A 37 35.36 5.63 0.37
C SER A 37 35.82 5.27 1.78
N GLY A 38 36.03 3.99 2.09
CA GLY A 38 36.44 3.52 3.42
C GLY A 38 35.35 3.67 4.50
N LEU A 39 34.09 3.87 4.10
CA LEU A 39 32.96 3.94 5.02
C LEU A 39 32.43 2.53 5.35
N PRO A 40 31.98 2.29 6.58
CA PRO A 40 31.27 1.07 6.95
C PRO A 40 30.05 0.81 6.05
N PRO A 41 29.81 -0.44 5.60
CA PRO A 41 28.66 -0.74 4.77
C PRO A 41 27.34 -0.63 5.53
N LEU A 42 26.25 -0.32 4.83
CA LEU A 42 24.88 -0.53 5.30
C LEU A 42 24.67 -2.00 5.67
N ARG A 43 24.04 -2.25 6.80
CA ARG A 43 23.61 -3.57 7.24
C ARG A 43 22.21 -3.85 6.70
N VAL A 44 22.14 -4.44 5.52
CA VAL A 44 20.86 -4.78 4.90
C VAL A 44 20.26 -6.01 5.59
N LYS A 45 19.04 -5.86 6.09
CA LYS A 45 18.20 -6.93 6.64
C LYS A 45 17.11 -7.29 5.65
N ALA A 46 17.03 -8.58 5.33
CA ALA A 46 15.98 -9.09 4.45
C ALA A 46 14.61 -8.99 5.13
N ALA A 47 13.71 -8.26 4.52
CA ALA A 47 12.28 -8.33 4.84
C ALA A 47 11.67 -9.57 4.16
N PRO A 48 10.66 -10.22 4.77
CA PRO A 48 9.89 -11.26 4.12
C PRO A 48 9.32 -10.77 2.78
N GLU A 49 9.42 -11.61 1.74
CA GLU A 49 9.00 -11.24 0.38
C GLU A 49 7.49 -11.02 0.23
N GLN A 50 6.70 -11.51 1.18
CA GLN A 50 5.24 -11.34 1.23
C GLN A 50 4.81 -9.95 1.72
N LEU A 51 5.72 -9.20 2.39
CA LEU A 51 5.42 -7.85 2.84
C LEU A 51 5.47 -6.87 1.67
N GLU A 52 4.47 -6.00 1.60
CA GLU A 52 4.47 -4.86 0.70
C GLU A 52 5.17 -3.65 1.34
N ASP A 53 5.36 -2.58 0.56
CA ASP A 53 6.06 -1.39 1.06
C ASP A 53 5.30 -0.72 2.22
N GLU A 54 3.98 -0.76 2.20
CA GLU A 54 3.11 -0.26 3.27
C GLU A 54 3.27 -1.04 4.57
N ASP A 55 3.39 -2.37 4.52
CA ASP A 55 3.62 -3.20 5.72
C ASP A 55 4.95 -2.83 6.38
N ILE A 56 5.99 -2.61 5.56
CA ILE A 56 7.32 -2.19 6.03
C ILE A 56 7.23 -0.79 6.67
N LEU A 57 6.46 0.13 6.10
CA LEU A 57 6.24 1.46 6.66
C LEU A 57 5.44 1.41 7.97
N GLU A 58 4.47 0.51 8.10
CA GLU A 58 3.76 0.28 9.37
C GLU A 58 4.70 -0.28 10.44
N MET A 59 5.60 -1.22 10.09
CA MET A 59 6.64 -1.70 11.02
C MET A 59 7.57 -0.57 11.47
N LEU A 60 7.94 0.32 10.55
CA LEU A 60 8.75 1.50 10.87
C LEU A 60 8.01 2.43 11.83
N ASN A 61 6.75 2.74 11.55
CA ASN A 61 5.89 3.58 12.41
C ASN A 61 5.71 2.98 13.80
N ALA A 62 5.61 1.65 13.91
CA ALA A 62 5.53 0.93 15.17
C ALA A 62 6.89 0.82 15.92
N GLY A 63 7.98 1.34 15.36
CA GLY A 63 9.32 1.28 15.94
C GLY A 63 9.95 -0.11 15.93
N LEU A 64 9.42 -1.06 15.15
CA LEU A 64 9.94 -2.42 15.03
C LEU A 64 11.20 -2.50 14.18
N ILE A 65 11.38 -1.56 13.27
CA ILE A 65 12.56 -1.41 12.41
C ILE A 65 13.06 0.05 12.44
N PRO A 66 14.38 0.27 12.35
CA PRO A 66 14.93 1.62 12.49
C PRO A 66 14.85 2.45 11.20
N LEU A 67 15.01 1.82 10.04
CA LEU A 67 15.04 2.46 8.73
C LEU A 67 14.44 1.54 7.66
N ALA A 68 13.76 2.18 6.69
CA ALA A 68 13.25 1.53 5.48
C ALA A 68 13.58 2.39 4.25
N VAL A 69 13.56 1.78 3.07
CA VAL A 69 13.68 2.48 1.78
C VAL A 69 12.49 2.09 0.91
N VAL A 70 11.79 3.10 0.42
CA VAL A 70 10.67 2.97 -0.51
C VAL A 70 10.69 4.15 -1.48
N ASP A 71 9.88 4.07 -2.53
CA ASP A 71 9.72 5.20 -3.46
C ASP A 71 9.17 6.44 -2.74
N SER A 72 9.69 7.62 -3.08
CA SER A 72 9.35 8.89 -2.43
C SER A 72 7.84 9.18 -2.41
N HIS A 73 7.13 8.88 -3.52
CA HIS A 73 5.69 9.12 -3.60
C HIS A 73 4.88 8.23 -2.63
N LYS A 74 5.34 7.00 -2.36
CA LYS A 74 4.75 6.12 -1.35
C LYS A 74 5.05 6.62 0.06
N ALA A 75 6.32 6.97 0.31
CA ALA A 75 6.73 7.53 1.60
C ALA A 75 5.97 8.81 1.94
N GLU A 76 5.83 9.74 0.98
CA GLU A 76 5.08 10.99 1.14
C GLU A 76 3.58 10.74 1.40
N PHE A 77 3.00 9.74 0.75
CA PHE A 77 1.59 9.36 1.00
C PHE A 77 1.40 8.81 2.41
N TRP A 78 2.19 7.80 2.78
CA TRP A 78 2.03 7.13 4.07
C TRP A 78 2.44 7.98 5.27
N ALA A 79 3.38 8.92 5.11
CA ALA A 79 3.72 9.88 6.17
C ALA A 79 2.55 10.82 6.56
N GLN A 80 1.51 10.93 5.73
CA GLN A 80 0.28 11.65 6.08
C GLN A 80 -0.63 10.83 7.02
N VAL A 81 -0.44 9.52 7.10
CA VAL A 81 -1.28 8.57 7.86
C VAL A 81 -0.53 8.00 9.06
N LEU A 82 0.77 7.79 8.91
CA LEU A 82 1.65 7.17 9.89
C LEU A 82 2.51 8.27 10.56
N PRO A 83 2.12 8.76 11.76
CA PRO A 83 2.67 10.00 12.33
C PRO A 83 4.12 9.90 12.80
N ASP A 84 4.61 8.69 13.08
CA ASP A 84 5.95 8.47 13.61
C ASP A 84 7.01 8.26 12.51
N ILE A 85 6.59 8.31 11.22
CA ILE A 85 7.50 8.24 10.08
C ILE A 85 8.14 9.60 9.83
N ARG A 86 9.48 9.61 9.72
CA ARG A 86 10.25 10.77 9.27
C ARG A 86 10.87 10.48 7.91
N LEU A 87 10.65 11.39 6.96
CA LEU A 87 11.24 11.32 5.62
C LEU A 87 12.61 11.98 5.59
N HIS A 88 13.53 11.39 4.82
CA HIS A 88 14.89 11.90 4.62
C HIS A 88 15.19 12.05 3.11
N PRO A 89 14.55 13.01 2.41
CA PRO A 89 14.70 13.17 0.96
C PRO A 89 16.15 13.49 0.53
N GLU A 90 16.94 14.10 1.41
CA GLU A 90 18.36 14.42 1.18
C GLU A 90 19.24 13.16 1.14
N ALA A 91 18.78 12.05 1.73
CA ALA A 91 19.46 10.77 1.75
C ALA A 91 18.92 9.80 0.68
N ALA A 92 18.38 10.32 -0.43
CA ALA A 92 17.86 9.49 -1.50
C ALA A 92 18.93 8.57 -2.10
N VAL A 93 18.74 7.26 -1.98
CA VAL A 93 19.69 6.24 -2.46
C VAL A 93 19.71 6.11 -3.99
N ARG A 94 18.67 6.61 -4.67
CA ARG A 94 18.53 6.70 -6.12
C ARG A 94 17.66 7.89 -6.49
N THR A 95 18.00 8.58 -7.56
CA THR A 95 17.21 9.67 -8.14
C THR A 95 16.93 9.40 -9.62
N GLY A 96 15.97 10.12 -10.21
CA GLY A 96 15.62 10.00 -11.63
C GLY A 96 14.92 8.68 -11.99
N GLY A 97 14.30 8.00 -11.01
CA GLY A 97 13.46 6.84 -11.28
C GLY A 97 12.18 7.23 -12.03
N GLU A 98 11.79 6.40 -13.00
CA GLU A 98 10.56 6.57 -13.77
C GLU A 98 9.61 5.41 -13.49
N ILE A 99 8.31 5.73 -13.41
CA ILE A 99 7.24 4.75 -13.33
C ILE A 99 6.68 4.58 -14.73
N ALA A 100 6.64 3.34 -15.22
CA ALA A 100 6.16 3.03 -16.55
C ALA A 100 5.27 1.79 -16.57
N TRP A 101 4.40 1.71 -17.55
CA TRP A 101 3.66 0.48 -17.82
C TRP A 101 4.51 -0.50 -18.60
N ALA A 102 4.52 -1.75 -18.15
CA ALA A 102 5.17 -2.85 -18.85
C ALA A 102 4.15 -3.64 -19.66
N PHE A 103 4.48 -3.96 -20.89
CA PHE A 103 3.69 -4.83 -21.75
C PHE A 103 4.59 -5.70 -22.62
N ARG A 104 4.01 -6.75 -23.23
CA ARG A 104 4.73 -7.72 -24.03
C ARG A 104 5.48 -7.06 -25.20
N LYS A 105 6.69 -7.52 -25.48
CA LYS A 105 7.45 -7.18 -26.69
C LYS A 105 6.59 -7.42 -27.94
N ASN A 106 6.88 -6.70 -29.01
CA ASN A 106 6.16 -6.77 -30.29
C ASN A 106 4.68 -6.41 -30.23
N SER A 107 4.31 -5.42 -29.40
CA SER A 107 2.97 -4.87 -29.31
C SER A 107 2.96 -3.38 -29.72
N PRO A 108 3.35 -3.03 -30.97
CA PRO A 108 3.57 -1.62 -31.36
C PRO A 108 2.27 -0.79 -31.33
N GLN A 109 1.13 -1.38 -31.64
CA GLN A 109 -0.17 -0.71 -31.58
C GLN A 109 -0.53 -0.34 -30.14
N LEU A 110 -0.36 -1.29 -29.19
CA LEU A 110 -0.59 -1.02 -27.78
C LEU A 110 0.39 0.03 -27.24
N ALA A 111 1.67 -0.06 -27.63
CA ALA A 111 2.68 0.92 -27.25
C ALA A 111 2.31 2.35 -27.72
N ALA A 112 1.81 2.49 -28.94
CA ALA A 112 1.37 3.77 -29.47
C ALA A 112 0.22 4.37 -28.67
N VAL A 113 -0.82 3.59 -28.36
CA VAL A 113 -1.99 4.02 -27.57
C VAL A 113 -1.59 4.37 -26.14
N VAL A 114 -0.78 3.53 -25.48
CA VAL A 114 -0.33 3.77 -24.11
C VAL A 114 0.54 5.01 -24.02
N ASN A 115 1.48 5.20 -24.93
CA ASN A 115 2.34 6.38 -24.94
C ASN A 115 1.56 7.66 -25.25
N GLU A 116 0.59 7.61 -26.16
CA GLU A 116 -0.31 8.74 -26.44
C GLU A 116 -1.14 9.09 -25.19
N PHE A 117 -1.70 8.10 -24.51
CA PHE A 117 -2.42 8.30 -23.25
C PHE A 117 -1.52 8.93 -22.18
N ALA A 118 -0.34 8.37 -21.97
CA ALA A 118 0.61 8.88 -20.98
C ALA A 118 1.01 10.34 -21.25
N ALA A 119 1.27 10.69 -22.50
CA ALA A 119 1.59 12.04 -22.91
C ALA A 119 0.45 13.03 -22.65
N LYS A 120 -0.80 12.62 -22.92
CA LYS A 120 -1.98 13.50 -22.76
C LYS A 120 -2.50 13.57 -21.33
N HIS A 121 -2.24 12.54 -20.49
CA HIS A 121 -2.87 12.38 -19.18
C HIS A 121 -1.86 12.23 -18.02
N GLY A 122 -0.57 12.36 -18.30
CA GLY A 122 0.49 12.28 -17.29
C GLY A 122 0.51 13.44 -16.30
N LYS A 123 1.39 13.34 -15.32
CA LYS A 123 1.66 14.42 -14.34
C LYS A 123 2.02 15.71 -15.09
N GLY A 124 1.44 16.83 -14.67
CA GLY A 124 1.58 18.13 -15.36
C GLY A 124 0.38 18.50 -16.22
N THR A 125 -0.47 17.55 -16.61
CA THR A 125 -1.74 17.82 -17.28
C THR A 125 -2.87 18.02 -16.27
N LEU A 126 -3.98 18.65 -16.68
CA LEU A 126 -5.14 18.84 -15.82
C LEU A 126 -5.67 17.50 -15.28
N PHE A 127 -5.82 16.50 -16.17
CA PHE A 127 -6.29 15.16 -15.80
C PHE A 127 -5.31 14.47 -14.84
N GLY A 128 -4.02 14.41 -15.18
CA GLY A 128 -3.00 13.78 -14.34
C GLY A 128 -2.89 14.41 -12.96
N ASN A 129 -2.92 15.74 -12.88
CA ASN A 129 -2.86 16.45 -11.60
C ASN A 129 -4.12 16.23 -10.76
N ALA A 130 -5.32 16.17 -11.38
CA ALA A 130 -6.55 15.87 -10.68
C ALA A 130 -6.53 14.45 -10.09
N LYS A 131 -6.10 13.46 -10.87
CA LYS A 131 -5.97 12.07 -10.40
C LYS A 131 -4.89 11.90 -9.34
N PHE A 132 -3.75 12.55 -9.50
CA PHE A 132 -2.71 12.57 -8.47
C PHE A 132 -3.22 13.12 -7.14
N LYS A 133 -4.00 14.21 -7.18
CA LYS A 133 -4.62 14.78 -5.97
C LYS A 133 -5.65 13.83 -5.36
N GLU A 134 -6.46 13.21 -6.18
CA GLU A 134 -7.52 12.28 -5.74
C GLU A 134 -6.93 11.07 -4.99
N TYR A 135 -5.87 10.44 -5.54
CA TYR A 135 -5.35 9.17 -5.03
C TYR A 135 -4.15 9.31 -4.09
N LEU A 136 -3.33 10.36 -4.21
CA LEU A 136 -2.10 10.50 -3.43
C LEU A 136 -2.12 11.65 -2.41
N ARG A 137 -3.18 12.47 -2.40
CA ARG A 137 -3.37 13.52 -1.39
C ARG A 137 -4.62 13.35 -0.55
N ASN A 138 -5.52 12.48 -0.93
CA ASN A 138 -6.70 12.17 -0.15
C ASN A 138 -6.48 10.87 0.62
N THR A 139 -6.09 10.99 1.89
CA THR A 139 -5.85 9.86 2.79
C THR A 139 -7.09 9.44 3.58
N GLN A 140 -8.22 10.10 3.37
CA GLN A 140 -9.44 9.86 4.17
C GLN A 140 -9.86 8.39 4.13
N TYR A 141 -9.78 7.75 2.97
CA TYR A 141 -10.18 6.35 2.82
C TYR A 141 -9.29 5.37 3.63
N VAL A 142 -7.99 5.69 3.80
CA VAL A 142 -7.07 4.89 4.62
C VAL A 142 -7.32 5.16 6.10
N GLN A 143 -7.48 6.43 6.48
CA GLN A 143 -7.77 6.83 7.85
C GLN A 143 -9.12 6.26 8.32
N ASP A 144 -10.14 6.28 7.46
CA ASP A 144 -11.44 5.69 7.73
C ASP A 144 -11.32 4.18 7.95
N ALA A 145 -10.59 3.47 7.09
CA ALA A 145 -10.37 2.03 7.19
C ALA A 145 -9.62 1.64 8.48
N SER A 146 -8.69 2.48 8.93
CA SER A 146 -7.87 2.25 10.15
C SER A 146 -8.54 2.80 11.41
N SER A 147 -9.73 3.41 11.32
CA SER A 147 -10.38 4.04 12.47
C SER A 147 -10.80 3.04 13.54
N THR A 148 -10.78 3.48 14.80
CA THR A 148 -11.24 2.66 15.94
C THR A 148 -12.69 2.20 15.76
N GLU A 149 -13.52 2.99 15.09
CA GLU A 149 -14.92 2.64 14.84
C GLU A 149 -15.07 1.52 13.83
N GLU A 150 -14.32 1.58 12.72
CA GLU A 150 -14.30 0.51 11.71
C GLU A 150 -13.76 -0.80 12.31
N PHE A 151 -12.71 -0.71 13.12
CA PHE A 151 -12.19 -1.86 13.85
C PHE A 151 -13.22 -2.46 14.82
N ARG A 152 -13.99 -1.62 15.53
CA ARG A 152 -15.10 -2.11 16.39
C ARG A 152 -16.21 -2.80 15.59
N LYS A 153 -16.52 -2.33 14.38
CA LYS A 153 -17.47 -3.03 13.49
C LYS A 153 -16.95 -4.42 13.12
N LEU A 154 -15.68 -4.53 12.74
CA LEU A 154 -15.03 -5.81 12.48
C LEU A 154 -15.11 -6.74 13.69
N LEU A 155 -14.76 -6.27 14.89
CA LEU A 155 -14.79 -7.07 16.12
C LEU A 155 -16.20 -7.62 16.43
N ARG A 156 -17.27 -6.85 16.14
CA ARG A 156 -18.64 -7.34 16.32
C ARG A 156 -19.01 -8.46 15.37
N MET A 157 -18.39 -8.53 14.21
CA MET A 157 -18.73 -9.47 13.14
C MET A 157 -17.74 -10.63 13.01
N ILE A 158 -16.57 -10.55 13.66
CA ILE A 158 -15.48 -11.52 13.49
C ILE A 158 -15.90 -12.95 13.75
N GLN A 159 -16.72 -13.19 14.76
CA GLN A 159 -17.20 -14.54 15.10
C GLN A 159 -18.11 -15.13 14.01
N ILE A 160 -18.91 -14.27 13.38
CA ILE A 160 -19.80 -14.65 12.27
C ILE A 160 -18.96 -15.02 11.05
N PHE A 161 -18.02 -14.18 10.67
CA PHE A 161 -17.12 -14.46 9.54
C PHE A 161 -16.29 -15.72 9.77
N GLN A 162 -15.73 -15.92 10.97
CA GLN A 162 -14.97 -17.12 11.33
C GLN A 162 -15.84 -18.38 11.29
N LYS A 163 -17.07 -18.32 11.84
CA LYS A 163 -17.99 -19.45 11.84
C LYS A 163 -18.31 -19.91 10.42
N TYR A 164 -18.76 -18.98 9.58
CA TYR A 164 -19.19 -19.32 8.22
C TYR A 164 -18.01 -19.54 7.26
N GLY A 165 -16.90 -18.85 7.44
CA GLY A 165 -15.66 -19.14 6.74
C GLY A 165 -15.23 -20.59 6.96
N LYS A 166 -15.20 -21.06 8.22
CA LYS A 166 -14.88 -22.45 8.55
C LYS A 166 -15.91 -23.45 8.01
N GLN A 167 -17.21 -23.09 8.07
CA GLN A 167 -18.29 -23.98 7.63
C GLN A 167 -18.25 -24.24 6.13
N TYR A 168 -17.88 -23.23 5.34
CA TYR A 168 -17.94 -23.27 3.87
C TYR A 168 -16.56 -23.23 3.20
N ASP A 169 -15.49 -23.40 3.98
CA ASP A 169 -14.10 -23.39 3.50
C ASP A 169 -13.71 -22.11 2.77
N PHE A 170 -14.14 -20.96 3.31
CA PHE A 170 -13.71 -19.63 2.89
C PHE A 170 -12.76 -19.01 3.89
N ASP A 171 -11.78 -18.24 3.40
CA ASP A 171 -11.00 -17.36 4.26
C ASP A 171 -11.93 -16.30 4.88
N TRP A 172 -12.03 -16.31 6.20
CA TRP A 172 -12.90 -15.39 6.92
C TRP A 172 -12.47 -13.92 6.79
N LEU A 173 -11.17 -13.65 6.60
CA LEU A 173 -10.66 -12.30 6.32
C LEU A 173 -11.10 -11.81 4.95
N MET A 174 -11.15 -12.69 3.95
CA MET A 174 -11.69 -12.36 2.64
C MET A 174 -13.19 -12.02 2.73
N LEU A 175 -13.98 -12.77 3.50
CA LEU A 175 -15.39 -12.44 3.75
C LEU A 175 -15.56 -11.10 4.46
N ALA A 176 -14.70 -10.81 5.45
CA ALA A 176 -14.71 -9.53 6.14
C ALA A 176 -14.32 -8.36 5.22
N ALA A 177 -13.32 -8.55 4.37
CA ALA A 177 -12.89 -7.55 3.39
C ALA A 177 -14.00 -7.24 2.37
N GLN A 178 -14.69 -8.28 1.88
CA GLN A 178 -15.84 -8.11 0.99
C GLN A 178 -16.98 -7.35 1.69
N GLY A 179 -17.36 -7.75 2.90
CA GLY A 179 -18.39 -7.05 3.67
C GLY A 179 -18.01 -5.59 3.97
N TYR A 180 -16.74 -5.30 4.17
CA TYR A 180 -16.25 -3.93 4.31
C TYR A 180 -16.40 -3.15 3.00
N GLN A 181 -16.05 -3.72 1.88
CA GLN A 181 -16.20 -3.10 0.56
C GLN A 181 -17.66 -2.82 0.21
N GLU A 182 -18.58 -3.72 0.57
CA GLU A 182 -20.00 -3.62 0.26
C GLU A 182 -20.75 -2.59 1.13
N SER A 183 -20.47 -2.55 2.42
CA SER A 183 -21.28 -1.77 3.38
C SER A 183 -20.47 -1.07 4.48
N ARG A 184 -19.15 -1.18 4.48
CA ARG A 184 -18.28 -0.84 5.62
C ARG A 184 -18.69 -1.58 6.89
N LEU A 185 -19.03 -2.86 6.76
CA LEU A 185 -19.48 -3.75 7.84
C LEU A 185 -20.73 -3.22 8.59
N ASP A 186 -21.61 -2.51 7.92
CA ASP A 186 -22.85 -1.98 8.49
C ASP A 186 -24.05 -2.81 8.04
N GLN A 187 -24.68 -3.53 9.00
CA GLN A 187 -25.87 -4.33 8.74
C GLN A 187 -27.12 -3.50 8.40
N GLY A 188 -27.15 -2.23 8.82
CA GLY A 188 -28.29 -1.35 8.57
C GLY A 188 -28.29 -0.69 7.19
N VAL A 189 -27.22 -0.84 6.39
CA VAL A 189 -27.10 -0.18 5.09
C VAL A 189 -28.03 -0.80 4.06
N LYS A 190 -28.71 0.09 3.32
CA LYS A 190 -29.50 -0.25 2.14
C LYS A 190 -28.99 0.56 0.94
N SER A 191 -28.65 -0.11 -0.14
CA SER A 191 -28.21 0.54 -1.37
C SER A 191 -29.36 1.25 -2.10
N ARG A 192 -29.02 2.11 -3.06
CA ARG A 192 -30.00 2.80 -3.91
C ARG A 192 -30.85 1.83 -4.74
N VAL A 193 -30.33 0.65 -5.06
CA VAL A 193 -31.03 -0.39 -5.82
C VAL A 193 -31.71 -1.43 -4.91
N GLY A 194 -31.63 -1.27 -3.59
CA GLY A 194 -32.34 -2.09 -2.63
C GLY A 194 -31.57 -3.25 -2.03
N ALA A 195 -30.27 -3.39 -2.27
CA ALA A 195 -29.43 -4.39 -1.59
C ALA A 195 -29.29 -4.07 -0.10
N LEU A 196 -29.22 -5.11 0.74
CA LEU A 196 -29.33 -5.00 2.20
C LEU A 196 -28.13 -5.60 2.93
N GLY A 197 -27.78 -4.98 4.05
CA GLY A 197 -26.89 -5.53 5.09
C GLY A 197 -25.42 -5.56 4.70
N VAL A 198 -24.63 -6.24 5.54
CA VAL A 198 -23.17 -6.30 5.42
C VAL A 198 -22.67 -6.74 4.04
N MET A 199 -23.33 -7.75 3.45
CA MET A 199 -22.92 -8.31 2.17
C MET A 199 -23.73 -7.76 0.98
N GLN A 200 -24.56 -6.74 1.18
CA GLN A 200 -25.40 -6.09 0.17
C GLN A 200 -26.15 -7.06 -0.73
N VAL A 201 -26.87 -8.02 -0.10
CA VAL A 201 -27.66 -9.02 -0.83
C VAL A 201 -28.98 -8.41 -1.26
N MET A 202 -29.39 -8.64 -2.52
CA MET A 202 -30.71 -8.24 -3.01
C MET A 202 -31.79 -9.11 -2.35
N PRO A 203 -32.95 -8.54 -1.94
CA PRO A 203 -34.03 -9.30 -1.33
C PRO A 203 -34.53 -10.49 -2.18
N ALA A 204 -34.56 -10.34 -3.50
CA ALA A 204 -34.92 -11.41 -4.42
C ALA A 204 -33.93 -12.59 -4.31
N THR A 205 -32.64 -12.32 -4.29
CA THR A 205 -31.57 -13.33 -4.13
C THR A 205 -31.65 -13.97 -2.74
N GLY A 206 -31.87 -13.18 -1.68
CA GLY A 206 -32.06 -13.70 -0.32
C GLY A 206 -33.22 -14.69 -0.25
N LYS A 207 -34.35 -14.35 -0.87
CA LYS A 207 -35.54 -15.23 -0.93
C LYS A 207 -35.29 -16.51 -1.72
N GLU A 208 -34.60 -16.40 -2.87
CA GLU A 208 -34.25 -17.57 -3.72
C GLU A 208 -33.33 -18.53 -2.96
N LEU A 209 -32.40 -18.02 -2.19
CA LEU A 209 -31.42 -18.78 -1.40
C LEU A 209 -31.96 -19.18 0.00
N ASN A 210 -33.18 -18.82 0.37
CA ASN A 210 -33.75 -18.99 1.71
C ASN A 210 -32.87 -18.40 2.82
N VAL A 211 -32.25 -17.25 2.56
CA VAL A 211 -31.44 -16.50 3.53
C VAL A 211 -32.03 -15.10 3.74
N GLY A 212 -32.31 -14.78 5.01
CA GLY A 212 -32.86 -13.49 5.43
C GLY A 212 -34.37 -13.35 5.14
N ASP A 213 -35.12 -12.95 6.15
CA ASP A 213 -36.48 -12.43 6.03
C ASP A 213 -36.46 -10.93 5.77
#